data_f5443d669f81c3abf6cf7917454c0fd9
#
_entry.id   f5443d669f81c3abf6cf7917454c0fd9
#
_cell.length_a   1.000
_cell.length_b   1.000
_cell.length_c   1.000
_cell.angle_alpha   90.00
_cell.angle_beta   90.00
_cell.angle_gamma   90.00
#
_symmetry.space_group_name_H-M   'P 1'
#
loop_
_entity.id
_entity.type
_entity.pdbx_description
1 polymer ?
#
loop_
_entity_poly.entity_id
_entity_poly.type
_entity_poly.pdbx_seq_one_letter_code
_entity_poly.pdbx_strand_id
1 'polypeptide(L)'
;MVGTMKRLARAWRNYWFAPAPLLDLAAARIAIVGFQLYWIARPAYRAALLRRTTLPKALYDPLPILHVLVAPAGWDFRPGSGLLELVLMLTIAAGVLGLVGLLTNAALLAFALGCTFLQAFLYSFGDYHHPEAVLIIALGLLALSPAGGALSVDDLRRRLRRSVRERRFQDFDLKRAESEWAGWALKLTGWVFVLVYLSAAYFKLRYAGHDWVNGYTLRYSMLQDAIRWDVPLGRWFSDQHLLVVGLSWLTLLFEATFVFAMLVPWTRWVYVPLGAAFHLGIYFAMKATFQGYVAAYSVFVPWRVGLERAASRFGRPAHRPIVLYDAACPLCVRSATFLRYWDWLERIELRPLQAETMDAGEPDAGALRREMHVRFPDGSIETGFFAFRRLLRELPPLWPLWALFHLWGAAAVGPRVYARVARRRRRWCEGDRCELHAAAPASGRP
;
A
#
# COMPACT_ATOMS: atom_id res chain seq x y z
N MET A 1 -26.65 -35.63 -5.75
CA MET A 1 -25.25 -35.26 -5.95
C MET A 1 -25.04 -33.98 -6.75
N VAL A 2 -25.62 -33.79 -7.94
CA VAL A 2 -25.43 -32.58 -8.77
C VAL A 2 -25.84 -31.28 -8.07
N GLY A 3 -26.92 -31.25 -7.30
CA GLY A 3 -27.36 -30.07 -6.55
C GLY A 3 -26.43 -29.67 -5.42
N THR A 4 -25.84 -30.63 -4.73
CA THR A 4 -24.87 -30.40 -3.64
C THR A 4 -23.54 -29.85 -4.19
N MET A 5 -23.03 -30.40 -5.30
CA MET A 5 -21.83 -29.92 -5.97
C MET A 5 -22.01 -28.47 -6.45
N LYS A 6 -23.15 -28.11 -7.02
CA LYS A 6 -23.46 -26.74 -7.44
C LYS A 6 -23.49 -25.76 -6.24
N ARG A 7 -24.04 -26.18 -5.10
CA ARG A 7 -24.04 -25.37 -3.86
C ARG A 7 -22.64 -25.17 -3.31
N LEU A 8 -21.83 -26.23 -3.25
CA LEU A 8 -20.44 -26.15 -2.80
C LEU A 8 -19.60 -25.25 -3.71
N ALA A 9 -19.71 -25.41 -5.03
CA ALA A 9 -18.99 -24.56 -6.00
C ALA A 9 -19.40 -23.09 -5.86
N ARG A 10 -20.69 -22.80 -5.61
CA ARG A 10 -21.17 -21.43 -5.37
C ARG A 10 -20.64 -20.88 -4.05
N ALA A 11 -20.67 -21.67 -2.97
CA ALA A 11 -20.12 -21.26 -1.67
C ALA A 11 -18.61 -20.97 -1.77
N TRP A 12 -17.85 -21.83 -2.46
CA TRP A 12 -16.43 -21.65 -2.75
C TRP A 12 -16.16 -20.35 -3.51
N ARG A 13 -16.88 -20.14 -4.63
CA ARG A 13 -16.72 -18.92 -5.42
C ARG A 13 -17.08 -17.68 -4.61
N ASN A 14 -18.20 -17.70 -3.88
CA ASN A 14 -18.64 -16.57 -3.05
C ASN A 14 -17.64 -16.26 -1.92
N TYR A 15 -16.98 -17.27 -1.39
CA TYR A 15 -15.92 -17.06 -0.40
C TYR A 15 -14.70 -16.40 -1.03
N TRP A 16 -14.11 -17.02 -2.05
CA TRP A 16 -12.83 -16.56 -2.60
C TRP A 16 -12.94 -15.27 -3.40
N PHE A 17 -14.00 -15.09 -4.15
CA PHE A 17 -14.21 -13.97 -5.06
C PHE A 17 -15.29 -12.99 -4.57
N ALA A 18 -15.61 -12.95 -3.28
CA ALA A 18 -16.38 -11.85 -2.73
C ALA A 18 -15.66 -10.53 -2.97
N PRO A 19 -16.31 -9.50 -3.57
CA PRO A 19 -15.69 -8.22 -3.83
C PRO A 19 -15.08 -7.60 -2.58
N ALA A 20 -13.93 -6.98 -2.73
CA ALA A 20 -13.27 -6.20 -1.69
C ALA A 20 -12.83 -4.84 -2.22
N PRO A 21 -12.69 -3.83 -1.34
CA PRO A 21 -12.29 -2.50 -1.74
C PRO A 21 -10.90 -2.50 -2.39
N LEU A 22 -10.79 -1.84 -3.54
CA LEU A 22 -9.48 -1.60 -4.18
C LEU A 22 -8.57 -0.75 -3.30
N LEU A 23 -9.16 0.10 -2.44
CA LEU A 23 -8.42 0.89 -1.46
C LEU A 23 -7.69 0.01 -0.44
N ASP A 24 -8.34 -1.04 0.08
CA ASP A 24 -7.73 -1.96 1.04
C ASP A 24 -6.56 -2.72 0.40
N LEU A 25 -6.73 -3.17 -0.84
CA LEU A 25 -5.67 -3.81 -1.60
C LEU A 25 -4.50 -2.86 -1.89
N ALA A 26 -4.79 -1.60 -2.25
CA ALA A 26 -3.77 -0.59 -2.50
C ALA A 26 -2.99 -0.22 -1.23
N ALA A 27 -3.66 -0.11 -0.08
CA ALA A 27 -3.01 0.13 1.21
C ALA A 27 -2.10 -1.05 1.60
N ALA A 28 -2.57 -2.29 1.40
CA ALA A 28 -1.75 -3.49 1.60
C ALA A 28 -0.52 -3.50 0.68
N ARG A 29 -0.67 -3.15 -0.61
CA ARG A 29 0.45 -2.97 -1.53
C ARG A 29 1.46 -1.96 -0.98
N ILE A 30 1.01 -0.77 -0.59
CA ILE A 30 1.89 0.29 -0.10
C ILE A 30 2.66 -0.17 1.14
N ALA A 31 1.99 -0.82 2.10
CA ALA A 31 2.62 -1.30 3.33
C ALA A 31 3.64 -2.42 3.06
N ILE A 32 3.26 -3.44 2.29
CA ILE A 32 4.10 -4.61 2.01
C ILE A 32 5.30 -4.22 1.14
N VAL A 33 5.05 -3.51 0.03
CA VAL A 33 6.13 -3.07 -0.87
C VAL A 33 7.04 -2.07 -0.17
N GLY A 34 6.49 -1.12 0.58
CA GLY A 34 7.25 -0.11 1.32
C GLY A 34 8.18 -0.75 2.35
N PHE A 35 7.70 -1.70 3.13
CA PHE A 35 8.55 -2.40 4.09
C PHE A 35 9.62 -3.25 3.40
N GLN A 36 9.25 -4.06 2.39
CA GLN A 36 10.23 -4.91 1.70
C GLN A 36 11.30 -4.09 0.96
N LEU A 37 10.89 -2.97 0.35
CA LEU A 37 11.82 -2.03 -0.29
C LEU A 37 12.79 -1.42 0.75
N TYR A 38 12.25 -0.94 1.89
CA TYR A 38 13.08 -0.47 3.00
C TYR A 38 14.08 -1.55 3.44
N TRP A 39 13.62 -2.80 3.57
CA TRP A 39 14.43 -3.92 4.03
C TRP A 39 15.62 -4.19 3.12
N ILE A 40 15.41 -4.32 1.80
CA ILE A 40 16.48 -4.64 0.84
C ILE A 40 17.37 -3.43 0.50
N ALA A 41 16.87 -2.21 0.67
CA ALA A 41 17.65 -0.98 0.42
C ALA A 41 18.66 -0.66 1.53
N ARG A 42 18.63 -1.35 2.68
CA ARG A 42 19.57 -1.11 3.78
C ARG A 42 20.99 -1.51 3.40
N PRO A 43 21.99 -0.72 3.80
CA PRO A 43 23.42 -1.08 3.59
C PRO A 43 23.78 -2.45 4.14
N ALA A 44 23.18 -2.85 5.27
CA ALA A 44 23.39 -4.16 5.90
C ALA A 44 22.94 -5.33 5.00
N TYR A 45 21.83 -5.19 4.24
CA TYR A 45 21.37 -6.22 3.31
C TYR A 45 22.36 -6.39 2.15
N ARG A 46 22.79 -5.30 1.54
CA ARG A 46 23.83 -5.31 0.50
C ARG A 46 25.12 -5.94 1.02
N ALA A 47 25.58 -5.54 2.21
CA ALA A 47 26.78 -6.11 2.82
C ALA A 47 26.64 -7.63 3.08
N ALA A 48 25.45 -8.11 3.48
CA ALA A 48 25.21 -9.53 3.67
C ALA A 48 25.30 -10.31 2.34
N LEU A 49 24.72 -9.77 1.25
CA LEU A 49 24.85 -10.36 -0.09
C LEU A 49 26.30 -10.49 -0.52
N LEU A 50 27.07 -9.39 -0.43
CA LEU A 50 28.44 -9.37 -0.90
C LEU A 50 29.37 -10.27 -0.07
N ARG A 51 29.20 -10.31 1.25
CA ARG A 51 29.97 -11.25 2.11
C ARG A 51 29.75 -12.70 1.73
N ARG A 52 28.57 -13.10 1.29
CA ARG A 52 28.30 -14.48 0.88
C ARG A 52 29.03 -14.87 -0.42
N THR A 53 29.39 -13.90 -1.27
CA THR A 53 30.19 -14.20 -2.48
C THR A 53 31.64 -14.59 -2.17
N THR A 54 32.16 -14.19 -0.99
CA THR A 54 33.55 -14.49 -0.57
C THR A 54 33.66 -15.80 0.21
N LEU A 55 32.54 -16.44 0.57
CA LEU A 55 32.55 -17.72 1.27
C LEU A 55 33.08 -18.87 0.35
N PRO A 56 33.68 -19.94 0.90
CA PRO A 56 34.09 -21.11 0.13
C PRO A 56 32.91 -21.72 -0.66
N LYS A 57 33.19 -22.25 -1.88
CA LYS A 57 32.14 -22.88 -2.71
C LYS A 57 31.52 -24.10 -2.00
N ALA A 58 32.25 -24.80 -1.17
CA ALA A 58 31.76 -25.94 -0.41
C ALA A 58 30.61 -25.59 0.58
N LEU A 59 30.45 -24.33 0.94
CA LEU A 59 29.34 -23.86 1.79
C LEU A 59 28.12 -23.43 0.98
N TYR A 60 28.18 -23.44 -0.34
CA TYR A 60 27.10 -23.03 -1.22
C TYR A 60 26.25 -24.23 -1.62
N ASP A 61 25.05 -24.31 -1.07
CA ASP A 61 24.01 -25.29 -1.40
C ASP A 61 22.75 -24.55 -1.87
N PRO A 62 22.59 -24.33 -3.19
CA PRO A 62 21.53 -23.50 -3.72
C PRO A 62 20.16 -24.10 -3.47
N LEU A 63 19.23 -23.26 -2.97
CA LEU A 63 17.85 -23.65 -2.78
C LEU A 63 17.20 -24.08 -4.11
N PRO A 64 16.26 -25.04 -4.10
CA PRO A 64 15.57 -25.52 -5.30
C PRO A 64 14.95 -24.40 -6.16
N ILE A 65 14.40 -23.37 -5.54
CA ILE A 65 13.83 -22.22 -6.26
C ILE A 65 14.91 -21.43 -7.02
N LEU A 66 16.12 -21.35 -6.50
CA LEU A 66 17.22 -20.68 -7.18
C LEU A 66 17.66 -21.49 -8.42
N HIS A 67 17.68 -22.82 -8.36
CA HIS A 67 17.91 -23.66 -9.52
C HIS A 67 16.92 -23.39 -10.65
N VAL A 68 15.61 -23.28 -10.33
CA VAL A 68 14.58 -22.94 -11.32
C VAL A 68 14.83 -21.57 -11.96
N LEU A 69 15.19 -20.56 -11.15
CA LEU A 69 15.43 -19.20 -11.63
C LEU A 69 16.69 -19.07 -12.49
N VAL A 70 17.72 -19.91 -12.26
CA VAL A 70 19.01 -19.85 -12.95
C VAL A 70 19.26 -21.06 -13.87
N ALA A 71 18.27 -21.92 -14.09
CA ALA A 71 18.40 -23.13 -14.88
C ALA A 71 19.13 -22.94 -16.24
N PRO A 72 18.94 -21.84 -16.97
CA PRO A 72 19.69 -21.59 -18.21
C PRO A 72 21.21 -21.42 -18.01
N ALA A 73 21.65 -21.02 -16.80
CA ALA A 73 23.05 -20.82 -16.45
C ALA A 73 23.72 -22.08 -15.85
N GLY A 74 22.95 -23.15 -15.65
CA GLY A 74 23.42 -24.46 -15.11
C GLY A 74 23.19 -24.59 -13.60
N TRP A 75 23.19 -25.86 -13.13
CA TRP A 75 22.86 -26.21 -11.74
C TRP A 75 23.90 -25.74 -10.71
N ASP A 76 25.17 -25.63 -11.14
CA ASP A 76 26.28 -25.15 -10.29
C ASP A 76 26.49 -23.66 -10.32
N PHE A 77 25.57 -22.93 -10.93
CA PHE A 77 25.69 -21.50 -11.08
C PHE A 77 25.67 -20.79 -9.72
N ARG A 78 26.73 -20.05 -9.42
CA ARG A 78 26.84 -19.18 -8.25
C ARG A 78 26.94 -17.73 -8.70
N PRO A 79 25.98 -16.88 -8.34
CA PRO A 79 26.02 -15.47 -8.69
C PRO A 79 27.27 -14.76 -8.15
N GLY A 80 27.97 -14.02 -8.98
CA GLY A 80 29.04 -13.14 -8.56
C GLY A 80 28.54 -11.80 -8.01
N SER A 81 29.41 -11.04 -7.36
CA SER A 81 29.08 -9.75 -6.73
C SER A 81 28.44 -8.76 -7.70
N GLY A 82 28.98 -8.62 -8.93
CA GLY A 82 28.44 -7.70 -9.93
C GLY A 82 27.00 -8.03 -10.35
N LEU A 83 26.68 -9.33 -10.55
CA LEU A 83 25.33 -9.74 -10.87
C LEU A 83 24.37 -9.48 -9.69
N LEU A 84 24.79 -9.77 -8.46
CA LEU A 84 23.95 -9.51 -7.27
C LEU A 84 23.68 -8.02 -7.07
N GLU A 85 24.66 -7.17 -7.30
CA GLU A 85 24.48 -5.72 -7.24
C GLU A 85 23.52 -5.24 -8.35
N LEU A 86 23.66 -5.70 -9.58
CA LEU A 86 22.77 -5.38 -10.67
C LEU A 86 21.33 -5.80 -10.35
N VAL A 87 21.14 -7.07 -9.91
CA VAL A 87 19.81 -7.56 -9.53
C VAL A 87 19.25 -6.77 -8.37
N LEU A 88 20.04 -6.43 -7.35
CA LEU A 88 19.59 -5.60 -6.23
C LEU A 88 19.10 -4.23 -6.69
N MET A 89 19.87 -3.53 -7.56
CA MET A 89 19.47 -2.22 -8.08
C MET A 89 18.20 -2.29 -8.93
N LEU A 90 18.09 -3.28 -9.80
CA LEU A 90 16.88 -3.51 -10.58
C LEU A 90 15.67 -3.85 -9.70
N THR A 91 15.88 -4.65 -8.65
CA THR A 91 14.84 -4.99 -7.68
C THR A 91 14.38 -3.75 -6.90
N ILE A 92 15.30 -2.90 -6.44
CA ILE A 92 14.97 -1.63 -5.78
C ILE A 92 14.18 -0.73 -6.73
N ALA A 93 14.60 -0.59 -7.99
CA ALA A 93 13.88 0.22 -8.97
C ALA A 93 12.46 -0.31 -9.22
N ALA A 94 12.29 -1.62 -9.37
CA ALA A 94 10.98 -2.26 -9.50
C ALA A 94 10.12 -2.05 -8.24
N GLY A 95 10.72 -2.13 -7.04
CA GLY A 95 10.05 -1.84 -5.78
C GLY A 95 9.53 -0.39 -5.70
N VAL A 96 10.33 0.59 -6.12
CA VAL A 96 9.90 2.00 -6.20
C VAL A 96 8.73 2.18 -7.16
N LEU A 97 8.80 1.59 -8.36
CA LEU A 97 7.69 1.63 -9.32
C LEU A 97 6.43 0.95 -8.77
N GLY A 98 6.58 -0.20 -8.12
CA GLY A 98 5.48 -0.93 -7.46
C GLY A 98 4.86 -0.15 -6.30
N LEU A 99 5.68 0.57 -5.52
CA LEU A 99 5.23 1.40 -4.41
C LEU A 99 4.36 2.57 -4.89
N VAL A 100 4.83 3.33 -5.89
CA VAL A 100 4.05 4.44 -6.45
C VAL A 100 2.93 3.97 -7.38
N GLY A 101 2.93 2.68 -7.75
CA GLY A 101 1.92 2.07 -8.63
C GLY A 101 2.02 2.52 -10.09
N LEU A 102 3.23 2.54 -10.63
CA LEU A 102 3.51 2.77 -12.05
C LEU A 102 3.89 1.46 -12.71
N LEU A 103 3.20 1.08 -13.80
CA LEU A 103 3.28 -0.26 -14.40
C LEU A 103 3.10 -1.35 -13.34
N THR A 104 2.12 -1.16 -12.46
CA THR A 104 1.99 -1.77 -11.14
C THR A 104 2.22 -3.27 -11.14
N ASN A 105 1.49 -4.02 -11.97
CA ASN A 105 1.58 -5.49 -11.98
C ASN A 105 2.95 -5.99 -12.46
N ALA A 106 3.51 -5.39 -13.51
CA ALA A 106 4.83 -5.75 -14.03
C ALA A 106 5.94 -5.39 -13.03
N ALA A 107 5.85 -4.21 -12.40
CA ALA A 107 6.79 -3.76 -11.38
C ALA A 107 6.74 -4.67 -10.13
N LEU A 108 5.55 -5.05 -9.67
CA LEU A 108 5.38 -5.97 -8.54
C LEU A 108 5.91 -7.38 -8.86
N LEU A 109 5.69 -7.87 -10.07
CA LEU A 109 6.23 -9.16 -10.51
C LEU A 109 7.76 -9.14 -10.53
N ALA A 110 8.35 -8.12 -11.16
CA ALA A 110 9.80 -7.96 -11.19
C ALA A 110 10.38 -7.81 -9.76
N PHE A 111 9.70 -7.07 -8.89
CA PHE A 111 10.09 -6.92 -7.48
C PHE A 111 10.02 -8.24 -6.72
N ALA A 112 8.93 -9.01 -6.88
CA ALA A 112 8.77 -10.33 -6.26
C ALA A 112 9.85 -11.32 -6.72
N LEU A 113 10.11 -11.40 -8.03
CA LEU A 113 11.14 -12.27 -8.59
C LEU A 113 12.54 -11.87 -8.12
N GLY A 114 12.86 -10.57 -8.12
CA GLY A 114 14.13 -10.07 -7.62
C GLY A 114 14.32 -10.36 -6.14
N CYS A 115 13.32 -10.12 -5.30
CA CYS A 115 13.35 -10.46 -3.87
C CYS A 115 13.51 -11.98 -3.66
N THR A 116 12.82 -12.81 -4.45
CA THR A 116 12.96 -14.27 -4.41
C THR A 116 14.38 -14.70 -4.72
N PHE A 117 14.96 -14.18 -5.81
CA PHE A 117 16.32 -14.50 -6.22
C PHE A 117 17.36 -14.11 -5.15
N LEU A 118 17.30 -12.86 -4.67
CA LEU A 118 18.25 -12.36 -3.68
C LEU A 118 18.13 -13.10 -2.34
N GLN A 119 16.91 -13.40 -1.90
CA GLN A 119 16.69 -14.12 -0.65
C GLN A 119 17.06 -15.59 -0.76
N ALA A 120 16.75 -16.23 -1.88
CA ALA A 120 17.17 -17.61 -2.15
C ALA A 120 18.70 -17.73 -2.15
N PHE A 121 19.41 -16.76 -2.75
CA PHE A 121 20.87 -16.72 -2.67
C PHE A 121 21.39 -16.59 -1.23
N LEU A 122 20.80 -15.69 -0.43
CA LEU A 122 21.20 -15.53 0.98
C LEU A 122 21.03 -16.83 1.78
N TYR A 123 19.96 -17.55 1.54
CA TYR A 123 19.66 -18.82 2.24
C TYR A 123 20.41 -20.04 1.69
N SER A 124 21.10 -19.92 0.58
CA SER A 124 21.89 -20.99 -0.02
C SER A 124 23.21 -21.29 0.70
N PHE A 125 23.36 -20.87 1.96
CA PHE A 125 24.54 -21.08 2.79
C PHE A 125 24.20 -21.71 4.17
N GLY A 126 23.16 -22.53 4.23
CA GLY A 126 22.76 -23.25 5.43
C GLY A 126 22.02 -22.39 6.48
N ASP A 127 21.65 -21.15 6.13
CA ASP A 127 20.97 -20.22 7.02
C ASP A 127 19.49 -20.12 6.62
N TYR A 128 18.69 -21.10 7.08
CA TYR A 128 17.29 -21.24 6.72
C TYR A 128 16.37 -20.44 7.64
N HIS A 129 16.27 -19.14 7.44
CA HIS A 129 15.27 -18.31 8.09
C HIS A 129 14.09 -18.03 7.14
N HIS A 130 12.88 -17.85 7.70
CA HIS A 130 11.65 -17.71 6.89
C HIS A 130 10.91 -16.37 7.08
N PRO A 131 11.45 -15.35 7.75
CA PRO A 131 10.69 -14.13 8.06
C PRO A 131 10.26 -13.35 6.81
N GLU A 132 10.99 -13.45 5.70
CA GLU A 132 10.67 -12.75 4.46
C GLU A 132 9.72 -13.52 3.54
N ALA A 133 9.52 -14.83 3.76
CA ALA A 133 8.74 -15.68 2.85
C ALA A 133 7.30 -15.19 2.67
N VAL A 134 6.63 -14.78 3.75
CA VAL A 134 5.25 -14.26 3.70
C VAL A 134 5.16 -13.01 2.84
N LEU A 135 6.12 -12.09 2.98
CA LEU A 135 6.16 -10.86 2.18
C LEU A 135 6.39 -11.15 0.70
N ILE A 136 7.33 -12.06 0.37
CA ILE A 136 7.63 -12.44 -1.01
C ILE A 136 6.41 -13.09 -1.67
N ILE A 137 5.74 -14.00 -0.97
CA ILE A 137 4.50 -14.62 -1.46
C ILE A 137 3.42 -13.55 -1.66
N ALA A 138 3.25 -12.64 -0.69
CA ALA A 138 2.28 -11.54 -0.79
C ALA A 138 2.58 -10.62 -1.99
N LEU A 139 3.85 -10.32 -2.29
CA LEU A 139 4.24 -9.55 -3.47
C LEU A 139 3.83 -10.25 -4.77
N GLY A 140 4.02 -11.57 -4.85
CA GLY A 140 3.57 -12.38 -5.99
C GLY A 140 2.05 -12.33 -6.17
N LEU A 141 1.28 -12.44 -5.08
CA LEU A 141 -0.18 -12.34 -5.11
C LEU A 141 -0.66 -10.94 -5.50
N LEU A 142 -0.01 -9.89 -5.00
CA LEU A 142 -0.27 -8.51 -5.39
C LEU A 142 0.01 -8.28 -6.88
N ALA A 143 1.06 -8.88 -7.43
CA ALA A 143 1.39 -8.79 -8.86
C ALA A 143 0.29 -9.41 -9.77
N LEU A 144 -0.42 -10.42 -9.27
CA LEU A 144 -1.50 -11.11 -9.98
C LEU A 144 -2.88 -10.48 -9.73
N SER A 145 -2.96 -9.42 -8.94
CA SER A 145 -4.19 -8.77 -8.51
C SER A 145 -4.32 -7.35 -9.09
N PRO A 146 -5.52 -6.71 -9.02
CA PRO A 146 -5.68 -5.32 -9.42
C PRO A 146 -5.10 -4.33 -8.41
N ALA A 147 -3.88 -4.59 -7.91
CA ALA A 147 -3.22 -3.78 -6.89
C ALA A 147 -2.95 -2.32 -7.30
N GLY A 148 -2.93 -2.03 -8.62
CA GLY A 148 -2.89 -0.69 -9.19
C GLY A 148 -4.26 -0.05 -9.42
N GLY A 149 -5.34 -0.59 -8.85
CA GLY A 149 -6.72 -0.10 -9.05
C GLY A 149 -7.10 1.12 -8.21
N ALA A 150 -6.33 1.43 -7.16
CA ALA A 150 -6.46 2.62 -6.34
C ALA A 150 -5.09 3.09 -5.84
N LEU A 151 -4.97 4.33 -5.39
CA LEU A 151 -3.77 4.94 -4.81
C LEU A 151 -2.50 4.66 -5.64
N SER A 152 -2.59 4.81 -6.95
CA SER A 152 -1.52 4.50 -7.89
C SER A 152 -1.43 5.51 -9.02
N VAL A 153 -0.23 5.67 -9.58
CA VAL A 153 -0.02 6.48 -10.79
C VAL A 153 -0.81 5.91 -11.97
N ASP A 154 -0.95 4.60 -12.05
CA ASP A 154 -1.72 3.94 -13.12
C ASP A 154 -3.21 4.28 -13.05
N ASP A 155 -3.82 4.26 -11.84
CA ASP A 155 -5.22 4.62 -11.67
C ASP A 155 -5.44 6.12 -11.93
N LEU A 156 -4.59 6.99 -11.39
CA LEU A 156 -4.66 8.42 -11.67
C LEU A 156 -4.56 8.70 -13.17
N ARG A 157 -3.61 8.07 -13.88
CA ARG A 157 -3.47 8.22 -15.35
C ARG A 157 -4.71 7.74 -16.10
N ARG A 158 -5.29 6.61 -15.71
CA ARG A 158 -6.54 6.10 -16.32
C ARG A 158 -7.67 7.12 -16.18
N ARG A 159 -7.88 7.66 -14.98
CA ARG A 159 -8.93 8.66 -14.69
C ARG A 159 -8.70 9.96 -15.47
N LEU A 160 -7.46 10.48 -15.46
CA LEU A 160 -7.11 11.68 -16.20
C LEU A 160 -7.28 11.51 -17.73
N ARG A 161 -6.94 10.33 -18.28
CA ARG A 161 -7.14 10.03 -19.70
C ARG A 161 -8.63 9.89 -20.03
N ARG A 162 -9.38 9.23 -19.14
CA ARG A 162 -10.81 9.01 -19.32
C ARG A 162 -11.57 10.33 -19.30
N SER A 163 -11.29 11.22 -18.35
CA SER A 163 -11.96 12.53 -18.25
C SER A 163 -11.77 13.40 -19.51
N VAL A 164 -10.56 13.35 -20.11
CA VAL A 164 -10.29 14.07 -21.36
C VAL A 164 -10.97 13.41 -22.56
N ARG A 165 -10.93 12.07 -22.66
CA ARG A 165 -11.56 11.34 -23.77
C ARG A 165 -13.07 11.53 -23.79
N GLU A 166 -13.70 11.50 -22.61
CA GLU A 166 -15.13 11.68 -22.46
C GLU A 166 -15.57 13.15 -22.39
N ARG A 167 -14.59 14.08 -22.47
CA ARG A 167 -14.79 15.54 -22.44
C ARG A 167 -15.64 16.02 -21.26
N ARG A 168 -15.50 15.34 -20.10
CA ARG A 168 -16.23 15.70 -18.89
C ARG A 168 -15.49 15.26 -17.64
N PHE A 169 -15.69 16.02 -16.56
CA PHE A 169 -15.38 15.55 -15.22
C PHE A 169 -16.42 14.51 -14.80
N GLN A 170 -15.95 13.38 -14.34
CA GLN A 170 -16.78 12.38 -13.67
C GLN A 170 -16.42 12.38 -12.21
N ASP A 171 -17.40 12.64 -11.35
CA ASP A 171 -17.20 12.46 -9.92
C ASP A 171 -17.01 10.97 -9.60
N PHE A 172 -16.13 10.71 -8.67
CA PHE A 172 -15.83 9.36 -8.22
C PHE A 172 -15.41 9.35 -6.76
N ASP A 173 -15.71 8.26 -6.10
CA ASP A 173 -15.24 8.00 -4.75
C ASP A 173 -14.27 6.82 -4.76
N LEU A 174 -13.02 7.08 -4.39
CA LEU A 174 -11.98 6.03 -4.29
C LEU A 174 -12.35 4.92 -3.31
N LYS A 175 -13.17 5.24 -2.30
CA LYS A 175 -13.60 4.31 -1.26
C LYS A 175 -14.59 3.26 -1.77
N ARG A 176 -15.34 3.57 -2.86
CA ARG A 176 -16.41 2.71 -3.39
C ARG A 176 -15.97 1.71 -4.45
N ALA A 177 -14.76 1.86 -4.98
CA ALA A 177 -14.27 0.95 -6.00
C ALA A 177 -13.95 -0.43 -5.40
N GLU A 178 -14.56 -1.47 -5.91
CA GLU A 178 -14.41 -2.86 -5.46
C GLU A 178 -14.03 -3.80 -6.61
N SER A 179 -13.43 -4.96 -6.27
CA SER A 179 -13.09 -6.00 -7.22
C SER A 179 -13.12 -7.38 -6.55
N GLU A 180 -13.63 -8.40 -7.26
CA GLU A 180 -13.55 -9.81 -6.86
C GLU A 180 -12.08 -10.26 -6.73
N TRP A 181 -11.24 -9.84 -7.65
CA TRP A 181 -9.80 -10.15 -7.63
C TRP A 181 -9.04 -9.49 -6.48
N ALA A 182 -9.53 -8.33 -5.98
CA ALA A 182 -9.00 -7.74 -4.75
C ALA A 182 -9.36 -8.60 -3.54
N GLY A 183 -10.60 -9.09 -3.47
CA GLY A 183 -11.06 -9.99 -2.43
C GLY A 183 -10.25 -11.30 -2.39
N TRP A 184 -10.00 -11.89 -3.56
CA TRP A 184 -9.18 -13.09 -3.69
C TRP A 184 -7.75 -12.87 -3.16
N ALA A 185 -7.07 -11.82 -3.60
CA ALA A 185 -5.68 -11.56 -3.22
C ALA A 185 -5.51 -11.31 -1.72
N LEU A 186 -6.39 -10.48 -1.12
CA LEU A 186 -6.36 -10.21 0.31
C LEU A 186 -6.60 -11.47 1.14
N LYS A 187 -7.58 -12.30 0.75
CA LYS A 187 -7.90 -13.55 1.45
C LYS A 187 -6.78 -14.58 1.33
N LEU A 188 -6.23 -14.75 0.13
CA LEU A 188 -5.16 -15.75 -0.07
C LEU A 188 -3.91 -15.36 0.73
N THR A 189 -3.54 -14.06 0.75
CA THR A 189 -2.46 -13.58 1.62
C THR A 189 -2.78 -13.86 3.10
N GLY A 190 -4.02 -13.61 3.55
CA GLY A 190 -4.44 -13.94 4.91
C GLY A 190 -4.32 -15.43 5.24
N TRP A 191 -4.66 -16.31 4.30
CA TRP A 191 -4.50 -17.77 4.48
C TRP A 191 -3.03 -18.20 4.51
N VAL A 192 -2.13 -17.51 3.81
CA VAL A 192 -0.68 -17.75 3.95
C VAL A 192 -0.24 -17.53 5.41
N PHE A 193 -0.72 -16.47 6.07
CA PHE A 193 -0.47 -16.27 7.50
C PHE A 193 -0.99 -17.42 8.37
N VAL A 194 -2.24 -17.85 8.13
CA VAL A 194 -2.82 -18.98 8.86
C VAL A 194 -1.96 -20.23 8.73
N LEU A 195 -1.53 -20.56 7.51
CA LEU A 195 -0.70 -21.74 7.26
C LEU A 195 0.66 -21.63 7.96
N VAL A 196 1.28 -20.45 7.93
CA VAL A 196 2.57 -20.25 8.62
C VAL A 196 2.41 -20.42 10.12
N TYR A 197 1.39 -19.86 10.75
CA TYR A 197 1.18 -19.99 12.18
C TYR A 197 0.76 -21.39 12.60
N LEU A 198 -0.14 -22.03 11.86
CA LEU A 198 -0.54 -23.41 12.14
C LEU A 198 0.66 -24.36 12.00
N SER A 199 1.50 -24.18 10.98
CA SER A 199 2.72 -24.98 10.85
C SER A 199 3.71 -24.71 11.98
N ALA A 200 3.88 -23.45 12.40
CA ALA A 200 4.73 -23.11 13.55
C ALA A 200 4.24 -23.74 14.84
N ALA A 201 2.94 -23.69 15.12
CA ALA A 201 2.34 -24.37 16.27
C ALA A 201 2.51 -25.90 16.20
N TYR A 202 2.26 -26.49 15.01
CA TYR A 202 2.43 -27.92 14.78
C TYR A 202 3.88 -28.36 15.03
N PHE A 203 4.87 -27.67 14.47
CA PHE A 203 6.28 -28.04 14.63
C PHE A 203 6.75 -27.88 16.09
N LYS A 204 6.29 -26.84 16.80
CA LYS A 204 6.57 -26.67 18.23
C LYS A 204 6.04 -27.84 19.04
N LEU A 205 4.81 -28.28 18.80
CA LEU A 205 4.22 -29.43 19.48
C LEU A 205 4.86 -30.74 19.07
N ARG A 206 5.14 -30.93 17.79
CA ARG A 206 5.63 -32.23 17.25
C ARG A 206 7.07 -32.52 17.61
N TYR A 207 7.94 -31.50 17.63
CA TYR A 207 9.38 -31.68 17.77
C TYR A 207 9.91 -31.19 19.11
N ALA A 208 9.43 -30.09 19.66
CA ALA A 208 9.83 -29.62 20.98
C ALA A 208 8.90 -30.13 22.09
N GLY A 209 7.59 -30.31 21.81
CA GLY A 209 6.63 -30.90 22.72
C GLY A 209 6.66 -30.29 24.12
N HIS A 210 6.99 -31.13 25.12
CA HIS A 210 7.10 -30.73 26.52
C HIS A 210 8.14 -29.61 26.73
N ASP A 211 9.26 -29.64 26.01
CA ASP A 211 10.33 -28.63 26.15
C ASP A 211 9.95 -27.25 25.63
N TRP A 212 8.92 -27.17 24.78
CA TRP A 212 8.33 -25.88 24.42
C TRP A 212 7.40 -25.38 25.53
N VAL A 213 6.47 -26.21 26.00
CA VAL A 213 5.42 -25.77 26.93
C VAL A 213 5.95 -25.55 28.36
N ASN A 214 7.06 -26.18 28.75
CA ASN A 214 7.74 -25.89 30.02
C ASN A 214 8.62 -24.63 29.96
N GLY A 215 8.69 -23.94 28.81
CA GLY A 215 9.38 -22.67 28.63
C GLY A 215 10.90 -22.76 28.40
N TYR A 216 11.54 -23.92 28.53
CA TYR A 216 13.00 -24.00 28.42
C TYR A 216 13.49 -23.70 27.00
N THR A 217 12.81 -24.17 25.96
CA THR A 217 13.18 -23.87 24.56
C THR A 217 13.13 -22.35 24.28
N LEU A 218 12.07 -21.67 24.69
CA LEU A 218 11.95 -20.23 24.52
C LEU A 218 12.97 -19.46 25.34
N ARG A 219 13.17 -19.88 26.61
CA ARG A 219 14.18 -19.30 27.51
C ARG A 219 15.58 -19.39 26.92
N TYR A 220 15.97 -20.58 26.43
CA TYR A 220 17.27 -20.80 25.77
C TYR A 220 17.44 -19.89 24.56
N SER A 221 16.45 -19.83 23.68
CA SER A 221 16.51 -18.98 22.48
C SER A 221 16.60 -17.49 22.83
N MET A 222 15.83 -17.03 23.83
CA MET A 222 15.91 -15.65 24.32
C MET A 222 17.28 -15.32 24.90
N LEU A 223 17.83 -16.23 25.73
CA LEU A 223 19.14 -16.02 26.34
C LEU A 223 20.26 -16.02 25.28
N GLN A 224 20.23 -16.97 24.35
CA GLN A 224 21.21 -17.07 23.26
C GLN A 224 21.24 -15.78 22.43
N ASP A 225 20.07 -15.31 21.99
CA ASP A 225 19.98 -14.10 21.19
C ASP A 225 20.30 -12.85 22.00
N ALA A 226 19.90 -12.82 23.29
CA ALA A 226 20.22 -11.71 24.18
C ALA A 226 21.73 -11.57 24.45
N ILE A 227 22.45 -12.69 24.52
CA ILE A 227 23.92 -12.68 24.62
C ILE A 227 24.54 -12.25 23.28
N ARG A 228 24.08 -12.86 22.18
CA ARG A 228 24.61 -12.60 20.84
C ARG A 228 24.50 -11.12 20.42
N TRP A 229 23.39 -10.48 20.75
CA TRP A 229 23.05 -9.14 20.28
C TRP A 229 23.06 -8.07 21.37
N ASP A 230 23.55 -8.44 22.57
CA ASP A 230 23.59 -7.59 23.77
C ASP A 230 22.24 -6.93 24.08
N VAL A 231 21.20 -7.75 24.31
CA VAL A 231 19.83 -7.30 24.58
C VAL A 231 19.47 -7.46 26.04
N PRO A 232 19.52 -6.39 26.88
CA PRO A 232 19.23 -6.49 28.31
C PRO A 232 17.82 -7.02 28.63
N LEU A 233 16.83 -6.63 27.80
CA LEU A 233 15.44 -7.09 27.96
C LEU A 233 15.30 -8.61 27.79
N GLY A 234 15.99 -9.18 26.80
CA GLY A 234 15.98 -10.63 26.58
C GLY A 234 16.63 -11.40 27.72
N ARG A 235 17.72 -10.87 28.31
CA ARG A 235 18.35 -11.44 29.51
C ARG A 235 17.38 -11.41 30.68
N TRP A 236 16.75 -10.27 30.96
CA TRP A 236 15.78 -10.12 32.02
C TRP A 236 14.61 -11.09 31.89
N PHE A 237 14.03 -11.24 30.67
CA PHE A 237 12.98 -12.24 30.41
C PHE A 237 13.47 -13.66 30.69
N SER A 238 14.68 -14.01 30.24
CA SER A 238 15.21 -15.37 30.42
C SER A 238 15.43 -15.73 31.90
N ASP A 239 15.58 -14.75 32.80
CA ASP A 239 15.69 -14.98 34.25
C ASP A 239 14.34 -15.23 34.89
N GLN A 240 13.22 -14.89 34.26
CA GLN A 240 11.86 -15.01 34.77
C GLN A 240 11.17 -16.28 34.25
N HIS A 241 11.55 -17.46 34.74
CA HIS A 241 11.10 -18.74 34.17
C HIS A 241 9.57 -18.86 34.02
N LEU A 242 8.80 -18.54 35.07
CA LEU A 242 7.33 -18.62 34.99
C LEU A 242 6.72 -17.69 33.94
N LEU A 243 7.31 -16.50 33.76
CA LEU A 243 6.90 -15.58 32.72
C LEU A 243 7.18 -16.18 31.31
N VAL A 244 8.34 -16.81 31.15
CA VAL A 244 8.68 -17.48 29.87
C VAL A 244 7.76 -18.66 29.59
N VAL A 245 7.37 -19.44 30.59
CA VAL A 245 6.34 -20.48 30.47
C VAL A 245 5.03 -19.89 29.98
N GLY A 246 4.58 -18.79 30.58
CA GLY A 246 3.36 -18.08 30.15
C GLY A 246 3.46 -17.58 28.70
N LEU A 247 4.60 -17.01 28.30
CA LEU A 247 4.86 -16.58 26.93
C LEU A 247 4.90 -17.75 25.94
N SER A 248 5.41 -18.92 26.34
CA SER A 248 5.41 -20.13 25.50
C SER A 248 4.00 -20.62 25.22
N TRP A 249 3.13 -20.65 26.22
CA TRP A 249 1.72 -20.98 26.07
C TRP A 249 0.96 -19.94 25.24
N LEU A 250 1.20 -18.65 25.50
CA LEU A 250 0.56 -17.56 24.74
C LEU A 250 0.95 -17.63 23.27
N THR A 251 2.23 -17.88 22.96
CA THR A 251 2.71 -18.07 21.60
C THR A 251 1.99 -19.23 20.92
N LEU A 252 1.94 -20.39 21.55
CA LEU A 252 1.30 -21.57 21.00
C LEU A 252 -0.20 -21.36 20.77
N LEU A 253 -0.89 -20.77 21.75
CA LEU A 253 -2.30 -20.44 21.65
C LEU A 253 -2.57 -19.45 20.50
N PHE A 254 -1.78 -18.38 20.41
CA PHE A 254 -1.88 -17.39 19.35
C PHE A 254 -1.71 -18.04 17.97
N GLU A 255 -0.65 -18.81 17.77
CA GLU A 255 -0.35 -19.47 16.50
C GLU A 255 -1.43 -20.49 16.10
N ALA A 256 -1.87 -21.32 17.05
CA ALA A 256 -2.89 -22.36 16.79
C ALA A 256 -4.28 -21.76 16.49
N THR A 257 -4.60 -20.60 17.08
CA THR A 257 -5.94 -19.99 16.97
C THR A 257 -6.01 -18.84 15.97
N PHE A 258 -4.90 -18.43 15.34
CA PHE A 258 -4.88 -17.33 14.37
C PHE A 258 -5.85 -17.56 13.18
N VAL A 259 -6.20 -18.81 12.90
CA VAL A 259 -7.20 -19.16 11.87
C VAL A 259 -8.53 -18.43 12.07
N PHE A 260 -8.90 -18.09 13.30
CA PHE A 260 -10.12 -17.33 13.59
C PHE A 260 -10.09 -15.92 13.00
N ALA A 261 -8.92 -15.32 12.79
CA ALA A 261 -8.80 -14.04 12.08
C ALA A 261 -9.32 -14.11 10.63
N MET A 262 -9.34 -15.30 10.02
CA MET A 262 -9.91 -15.53 8.68
C MET A 262 -11.38 -15.96 8.73
N LEU A 263 -11.76 -16.75 9.71
CA LEU A 263 -13.10 -17.34 9.79
C LEU A 263 -14.12 -16.39 10.41
N VAL A 264 -13.70 -15.55 11.36
CA VAL A 264 -14.58 -14.67 12.15
C VAL A 264 -14.10 -13.22 12.06
N PRO A 265 -14.75 -12.36 11.25
CA PRO A 265 -14.20 -11.03 10.89
C PRO A 265 -13.88 -10.11 12.06
N TRP A 266 -14.66 -10.12 13.16
CA TRP A 266 -14.41 -9.27 14.32
C TRP A 266 -13.13 -9.63 15.08
N THR A 267 -12.68 -10.89 15.04
CA THR A 267 -11.48 -11.35 15.76
C THR A 267 -10.20 -10.72 15.20
N ARG A 268 -10.23 -10.19 13.99
CA ARG A 268 -9.11 -9.41 13.40
C ARG A 268 -8.69 -8.24 14.29
N TRP A 269 -9.64 -7.61 14.97
CA TRP A 269 -9.37 -6.52 15.92
C TRP A 269 -8.57 -6.94 17.15
N VAL A 270 -8.53 -8.24 17.43
CA VAL A 270 -7.72 -8.84 18.51
C VAL A 270 -6.42 -9.41 17.93
N TYR A 271 -6.53 -10.27 16.92
CA TYR A 271 -5.36 -11.00 16.40
C TYR A 271 -4.33 -10.11 15.70
N VAL A 272 -4.76 -9.05 14.99
CA VAL A 272 -3.83 -8.17 14.27
C VAL A 272 -2.98 -7.32 15.24
N PRO A 273 -3.54 -6.61 16.23
CA PRO A 273 -2.74 -5.90 17.22
C PRO A 273 -1.87 -6.86 18.07
N LEU A 274 -2.42 -8.00 18.48
CA LEU A 274 -1.68 -8.99 19.25
C LEU A 274 -0.51 -9.56 18.44
N GLY A 275 -0.71 -9.89 17.15
CA GLY A 275 0.34 -10.34 16.25
C GLY A 275 1.42 -9.28 16.02
N ALA A 276 1.03 -8.01 15.88
CA ALA A 276 1.98 -6.92 15.77
C ALA A 276 2.82 -6.79 17.06
N ALA A 277 2.17 -6.82 18.23
CA ALA A 277 2.85 -6.79 19.52
C ALA A 277 3.77 -8.02 19.70
N PHE A 278 3.32 -9.21 19.29
CA PHE A 278 4.10 -10.44 19.32
C PHE A 278 5.40 -10.32 18.52
N HIS A 279 5.34 -9.89 17.26
CA HIS A 279 6.53 -9.76 16.41
C HIS A 279 7.45 -8.61 16.84
N LEU A 280 6.90 -7.51 17.31
CA LEU A 280 7.69 -6.43 17.89
C LEU A 280 8.35 -6.86 19.21
N GLY A 281 7.64 -7.62 20.04
CA GLY A 281 8.17 -8.21 21.28
C GLY A 281 9.37 -9.13 21.03
N ILE A 282 9.26 -10.01 20.03
CA ILE A 282 10.38 -10.85 19.56
C ILE A 282 11.58 -10.00 19.16
N TYR A 283 11.35 -8.93 18.38
CA TYR A 283 12.44 -8.05 17.96
C TYR A 283 13.10 -7.35 19.15
N PHE A 284 12.35 -6.83 20.11
CA PHE A 284 12.91 -6.15 21.26
C PHE A 284 13.61 -7.09 22.25
N ALA A 285 13.15 -8.33 22.38
CA ALA A 285 13.73 -9.31 23.29
C ALA A 285 14.88 -10.11 22.67
N MET A 286 14.85 -10.36 21.34
CA MET A 286 15.75 -11.32 20.67
C MET A 286 16.44 -10.75 19.43
N LYS A 287 16.11 -9.53 18.97
CA LYS A 287 16.54 -8.98 17.68
C LYS A 287 16.19 -9.83 16.45
N ALA A 288 15.35 -10.83 16.59
CA ALA A 288 14.88 -11.61 15.46
C ALA A 288 13.95 -10.79 14.55
N THR A 289 14.17 -10.87 13.23
CA THR A 289 13.69 -9.89 12.25
C THR A 289 12.35 -10.29 11.63
N PHE A 290 11.27 -10.29 12.41
CA PHE A 290 9.91 -10.58 11.94
C PHE A 290 9.05 -9.33 11.69
N GLN A 291 9.65 -8.13 11.66
CA GLN A 291 8.89 -6.87 11.50
C GLN A 291 8.11 -6.80 10.18
N GLY A 292 8.53 -7.54 9.17
CA GLY A 292 7.81 -7.67 7.89
C GLY A 292 6.38 -8.17 8.04
N TYR A 293 6.13 -9.01 9.04
CA TYR A 293 4.77 -9.48 9.34
C TYR A 293 3.84 -8.35 9.75
N VAL A 294 4.36 -7.34 10.47
CA VAL A 294 3.56 -6.16 10.85
C VAL A 294 3.06 -5.42 9.61
N ALA A 295 3.92 -5.24 8.60
CA ALA A 295 3.50 -4.64 7.33
C ALA A 295 2.49 -5.52 6.58
N ALA A 296 2.70 -6.83 6.58
CA ALA A 296 1.84 -7.77 5.88
C ALA A 296 0.46 -7.94 6.56
N TYR A 297 0.32 -7.65 7.87
CA TYR A 297 -1.00 -7.59 8.53
C TYR A 297 -1.92 -6.51 7.94
N SER A 298 -1.40 -5.59 7.15
CA SER A 298 -2.21 -4.60 6.42
C SER A 298 -3.34 -5.23 5.58
N VAL A 299 -3.23 -6.50 5.18
CA VAL A 299 -4.27 -7.24 4.44
C VAL A 299 -5.53 -7.53 5.28
N PHE A 300 -5.42 -7.51 6.61
CA PHE A 300 -6.54 -7.72 7.53
C PHE A 300 -7.23 -6.41 7.94
N VAL A 301 -6.60 -5.27 7.68
CA VAL A 301 -7.10 -3.95 8.12
C VAL A 301 -8.12 -3.43 7.11
N PRO A 302 -9.34 -3.08 7.54
CA PRO A 302 -10.36 -2.47 6.66
C PRO A 302 -10.07 -0.98 6.46
N TRP A 303 -9.07 -0.66 5.63
CA TRP A 303 -8.59 0.70 5.38
C TRP A 303 -9.69 1.63 4.87
N ARG A 304 -10.60 1.10 4.03
CA ARG A 304 -11.78 1.85 3.59
C ARG A 304 -12.59 2.38 4.76
N VAL A 305 -12.91 1.52 5.72
CA VAL A 305 -13.70 1.91 6.90
C VAL A 305 -12.96 2.93 7.75
N GLY A 306 -11.65 2.77 7.89
CA GLY A 306 -10.79 3.75 8.57
C GLY A 306 -10.84 5.12 7.90
N LEU A 307 -10.72 5.16 6.57
CA LEU A 307 -10.79 6.41 5.80
C LEU A 307 -12.19 7.04 5.80
N GLU A 308 -13.26 6.24 5.73
CA GLU A 308 -14.64 6.72 5.84
C GLU A 308 -14.90 7.37 7.21
N ARG A 309 -14.42 6.75 8.31
CA ARG A 309 -14.50 7.34 9.66
C ARG A 309 -13.67 8.62 9.77
N ALA A 310 -12.48 8.65 9.18
CA ALA A 310 -11.68 9.86 9.15
C ALA A 310 -12.38 10.97 8.34
N ALA A 311 -12.97 10.66 7.19
CA ALA A 311 -13.72 11.61 6.39
C ALA A 311 -14.97 12.14 7.13
N SER A 312 -15.71 11.28 7.84
CA SER A 312 -16.87 11.71 8.64
C SER A 312 -16.49 12.61 9.81
N ARG A 313 -15.32 12.38 10.43
CA ARG A 313 -14.86 13.17 11.59
C ARG A 313 -14.12 14.45 11.20
N PHE A 314 -13.31 14.42 10.16
CA PHE A 314 -12.41 15.50 9.76
C PHE A 314 -12.80 16.15 8.43
N GLY A 315 -13.78 15.63 7.73
CA GLY A 315 -14.41 16.26 6.58
C GLY A 315 -15.14 17.54 6.99
N ARG A 316 -15.43 18.41 6.01
CA ARG A 316 -16.11 19.68 6.26
C ARG A 316 -17.31 19.85 5.31
N PRO A 317 -18.39 19.07 5.49
CA PRO A 317 -19.48 19.06 4.51
C PRO A 317 -20.18 20.42 4.36
N ALA A 318 -20.28 21.22 5.42
CA ALA A 318 -21.01 22.49 5.42
C ALA A 318 -20.15 23.72 5.01
N HIS A 319 -18.81 23.64 5.11
CA HIS A 319 -17.91 24.78 4.94
C HIS A 319 -16.69 24.37 4.08
N ARG A 320 -16.96 23.92 2.85
CA ARG A 320 -15.90 23.49 1.91
C ARG A 320 -15.51 24.62 0.97
N PRO A 321 -14.22 24.77 0.63
CA PRO A 321 -13.82 25.56 -0.52
C PRO A 321 -14.48 25.04 -1.79
N ILE A 322 -15.02 25.96 -2.60
CA ILE A 322 -15.64 25.63 -3.89
C ILE A 322 -14.65 25.98 -4.98
N VAL A 323 -14.20 24.96 -5.72
CA VAL A 323 -13.29 25.10 -6.85
C VAL A 323 -14.11 25.21 -8.13
N LEU A 324 -14.07 26.37 -8.75
CA LEU A 324 -14.75 26.64 -10.01
C LEU A 324 -13.87 26.22 -11.18
N TYR A 325 -14.34 25.30 -12.02
CA TYR A 325 -13.60 24.81 -13.19
C TYR A 325 -14.39 24.94 -14.49
N ASP A 326 -13.72 25.24 -15.58
CA ASP A 326 -14.33 25.27 -16.92
C ASP A 326 -14.49 23.84 -17.46
N ALA A 327 -15.73 23.34 -17.52
CA ALA A 327 -16.04 22.00 -18.00
C ALA A 327 -15.75 21.83 -19.51
N ALA A 328 -15.61 22.91 -20.27
CA ALA A 328 -15.22 22.87 -21.70
C ALA A 328 -13.69 22.85 -21.91
N CYS A 329 -12.90 22.95 -20.85
CA CYS A 329 -11.44 23.02 -20.93
C CYS A 329 -10.79 21.68 -20.52
N PRO A 330 -10.04 20.98 -21.38
CA PRO A 330 -9.38 19.72 -21.04
C PRO A 330 -8.46 19.83 -19.83
N LEU A 331 -7.71 20.94 -19.71
CA LEU A 331 -6.80 21.17 -18.60
C LEU A 331 -7.55 21.34 -17.29
N CYS A 332 -8.67 22.09 -17.29
CA CYS A 332 -9.50 22.31 -16.10
C CYS A 332 -10.16 21.02 -15.62
N VAL A 333 -10.68 20.21 -16.54
CA VAL A 333 -11.27 18.89 -16.25
C VAL A 333 -10.21 17.92 -15.69
N ARG A 334 -8.98 17.94 -16.22
CA ARG A 334 -7.86 17.17 -15.62
C ARG A 334 -7.51 17.65 -14.24
N SER A 335 -7.46 18.97 -14.00
CA SER A 335 -7.16 19.53 -12.69
C SER A 335 -8.23 19.17 -11.67
N ALA A 336 -9.51 19.25 -12.03
CA ALA A 336 -10.62 18.81 -11.19
C ALA A 336 -10.51 17.31 -10.86
N THR A 337 -10.21 16.46 -11.85
CA THR A 337 -10.00 15.03 -11.64
C THR A 337 -8.81 14.75 -10.72
N PHE A 338 -7.71 15.50 -10.88
CA PHE A 338 -6.54 15.40 -10.00
C PHE A 338 -6.88 15.81 -8.57
N LEU A 339 -7.54 16.94 -8.37
CA LEU A 339 -7.94 17.40 -7.03
C LEU A 339 -8.88 16.39 -6.37
N ARG A 340 -9.88 15.88 -7.09
CA ARG A 340 -10.80 14.86 -6.57
C ARG A 340 -10.09 13.57 -6.17
N TYR A 341 -9.05 13.19 -6.90
CA TYR A 341 -8.25 11.98 -6.60
C TYR A 341 -7.54 12.07 -5.23
N TRP A 342 -7.12 13.27 -4.84
CA TRP A 342 -6.42 13.50 -3.58
C TRP A 342 -7.33 14.02 -2.45
N ASP A 343 -8.60 14.25 -2.72
CA ASP A 343 -9.57 14.67 -1.72
C ASP A 343 -10.17 13.49 -0.94
N TRP A 344 -9.32 12.81 -0.19
CA TRP A 344 -9.70 11.61 0.57
C TRP A 344 -10.70 11.89 1.70
N LEU A 345 -10.69 13.10 2.23
CA LEU A 345 -11.53 13.54 3.35
C LEU A 345 -12.76 14.34 2.93
N GLU A 346 -13.02 14.47 1.62
CA GLU A 346 -14.16 15.21 1.07
C GLU A 346 -14.22 16.66 1.56
N ARG A 347 -13.08 17.35 1.53
CA ARG A 347 -12.90 18.70 2.04
C ARG A 347 -13.09 19.79 1.01
N ILE A 348 -13.20 19.45 -0.27
CA ILE A 348 -13.41 20.41 -1.36
C ILE A 348 -14.68 20.09 -2.14
N GLU A 349 -15.25 21.10 -2.76
CA GLU A 349 -16.35 20.95 -3.71
C GLU A 349 -15.90 21.40 -5.10
N LEU A 350 -16.19 20.60 -6.12
CA LEU A 350 -15.84 20.90 -7.51
C LEU A 350 -17.12 21.29 -8.25
N ARG A 351 -17.22 22.54 -8.74
CA ARG A 351 -18.37 23.02 -9.50
C ARG A 351 -17.96 23.48 -10.89
N PRO A 352 -18.70 23.07 -11.94
CA PRO A 352 -18.48 23.59 -13.26
C PRO A 352 -19.01 25.05 -13.36
N LEU A 353 -18.22 25.91 -13.99
CA LEU A 353 -18.63 27.32 -14.25
C LEU A 353 -19.97 27.43 -14.97
N GLN A 354 -20.31 26.45 -15.78
CA GLN A 354 -21.55 26.43 -16.57
C GLN A 354 -22.80 26.14 -15.72
N ALA A 355 -22.66 25.72 -14.49
CA ALA A 355 -23.77 25.47 -13.57
C ALA A 355 -24.01 26.63 -12.56
N GLU A 356 -23.14 27.64 -12.52
CA GLU A 356 -23.27 28.78 -11.64
C GLU A 356 -24.18 29.85 -12.27
N THR A 357 -25.19 30.26 -11.52
CA THR A 357 -25.88 31.56 -11.78
C THR A 357 -24.95 32.63 -11.23
N MET A 358 -24.49 33.53 -12.08
CA MET A 358 -23.61 34.63 -11.70
C MET A 358 -24.36 35.64 -10.83
N ASP A 359 -24.03 35.73 -9.56
CA ASP A 359 -24.56 36.72 -8.67
C ASP A 359 -23.83 38.09 -8.83
N ALA A 360 -24.51 39.17 -8.52
CA ALA A 360 -23.92 40.51 -8.58
C ALA A 360 -22.74 40.60 -7.60
N GLY A 361 -21.52 40.76 -8.13
CA GLY A 361 -20.25 40.80 -7.36
C GLY A 361 -19.30 39.66 -7.64
N GLU A 362 -19.64 38.69 -8.48
CA GLU A 362 -18.74 37.63 -8.91
C GLU A 362 -17.80 38.11 -10.03
N PRO A 363 -16.60 37.48 -10.15
CA PRO A 363 -15.65 37.77 -11.23
C PRO A 363 -16.28 37.59 -12.61
N ASP A 364 -16.00 38.52 -13.54
CA ASP A 364 -16.42 38.42 -14.93
C ASP A 364 -16.17 37.05 -15.52
N ALA A 365 -17.10 36.52 -16.31
CA ALA A 365 -17.01 35.24 -17.00
C ALA A 365 -15.69 35.07 -17.77
N GLY A 366 -15.13 36.18 -18.31
CA GLY A 366 -13.83 36.20 -18.95
C GLY A 366 -12.68 35.96 -17.99
N ALA A 367 -12.74 36.48 -16.76
CA ALA A 367 -11.73 36.23 -15.71
C ALA A 367 -11.77 34.78 -15.23
N LEU A 368 -12.96 34.23 -14.99
CA LEU A 368 -13.18 32.84 -14.59
C LEU A 368 -12.62 31.83 -15.60
N ARG A 369 -12.64 32.18 -16.89
CA ARG A 369 -12.09 31.34 -17.98
C ARG A 369 -10.57 31.40 -18.07
N ARG A 370 -9.91 32.45 -17.58
CA ARG A 370 -8.45 32.64 -17.66
C ARG A 370 -7.71 31.88 -16.57
N GLU A 371 -8.26 31.85 -15.35
CA GLU A 371 -7.60 31.27 -14.17
C GLU A 371 -8.54 30.34 -13.39
N MET A 372 -7.97 29.52 -12.50
CA MET A 372 -8.74 28.76 -11.52
C MET A 372 -9.21 29.72 -10.42
N HIS A 373 -10.45 29.63 -10.05
CA HIS A 373 -11.02 30.39 -8.95
C HIS A 373 -11.46 29.45 -7.83
N VAL A 374 -11.18 29.83 -6.61
CA VAL A 374 -11.61 29.10 -5.43
C VAL A 374 -12.31 30.07 -4.49
N ARG A 375 -13.56 29.76 -4.16
CA ARG A 375 -14.32 30.45 -3.13
C ARG A 375 -14.11 29.74 -1.81
N PHE A 376 -13.54 30.45 -0.85
CA PHE A 376 -13.27 29.88 0.47
C PHE A 376 -14.43 30.18 1.45
N PRO A 377 -14.53 29.38 2.55
CA PRO A 377 -15.63 29.58 3.54
C PRO A 377 -15.65 30.94 4.24
N ASP A 378 -14.54 31.65 4.25
CA ASP A 378 -14.43 33.02 4.79
C ASP A 378 -14.97 34.09 3.84
N GLY A 379 -15.57 33.69 2.72
CA GLY A 379 -16.09 34.57 1.67
C GLY A 379 -15.04 35.10 0.69
N SER A 380 -13.75 34.84 0.92
CA SER A 380 -12.68 35.25 0.00
C SER A 380 -12.69 34.44 -1.29
N ILE A 381 -12.41 35.10 -2.41
CA ILE A 381 -12.19 34.46 -3.71
C ILE A 381 -10.72 34.66 -4.06
N GLU A 382 -10.00 33.55 -4.18
CA GLU A 382 -8.60 33.54 -4.63
C GLU A 382 -8.48 32.93 -6.02
N THR A 383 -7.42 33.34 -6.77
CA THR A 383 -7.22 32.91 -8.14
C THR A 383 -5.82 32.35 -8.38
N GLY A 384 -5.67 31.55 -9.41
CA GLY A 384 -4.40 31.11 -9.94
C GLY A 384 -3.56 30.30 -8.95
N PHE A 385 -2.25 30.61 -8.86
CA PHE A 385 -1.28 29.92 -8.02
C PHE A 385 -1.62 30.02 -6.53
N PHE A 386 -2.02 31.18 -6.05
CA PHE A 386 -2.29 31.38 -4.62
C PHE A 386 -3.52 30.60 -4.17
N ALA A 387 -4.58 30.58 -4.99
CA ALA A 387 -5.75 29.74 -4.76
C ALA A 387 -5.37 28.26 -4.66
N PHE A 388 -4.54 27.77 -5.60
CA PHE A 388 -4.05 26.38 -5.58
C PHE A 388 -3.21 26.11 -4.34
N ARG A 389 -2.26 26.99 -3.98
CA ARG A 389 -1.42 26.85 -2.80
C ARG A 389 -2.23 26.78 -1.52
N ARG A 390 -3.25 27.63 -1.35
CA ARG A 390 -4.14 27.63 -0.18
C ARG A 390 -5.01 26.36 -0.15
N LEU A 391 -5.52 25.94 -1.31
CA LEU A 391 -6.34 24.74 -1.45
C LEU A 391 -5.60 23.46 -1.02
N LEU A 392 -4.29 23.35 -1.28
CA LEU A 392 -3.49 22.19 -0.88
C LEU A 392 -3.52 21.92 0.63
N ARG A 393 -3.79 22.95 1.47
CA ARG A 393 -3.95 22.78 2.92
C ARG A 393 -5.14 21.88 3.26
N GLU A 394 -6.17 21.88 2.45
CA GLU A 394 -7.37 21.05 2.63
C GLU A 394 -7.17 19.59 2.19
N LEU A 395 -6.09 19.29 1.50
CA LEU A 395 -5.79 17.98 0.92
C LEU A 395 -4.59 17.31 1.62
N PRO A 396 -4.78 16.58 2.74
CA PRO A 396 -3.69 16.01 3.53
C PRO A 396 -2.66 15.21 2.73
N PRO A 397 -3.04 14.39 1.73
CA PRO A 397 -2.05 13.66 0.93
C PRO A 397 -1.12 14.56 0.10
N LEU A 398 -1.50 15.82 -0.13
CA LEU A 398 -0.71 16.81 -0.87
C LEU A 398 0.04 17.80 0.04
N TRP A 399 0.07 17.59 1.35
CA TRP A 399 0.84 18.46 2.26
C TRP A 399 2.34 18.55 1.96
N PRO A 400 3.03 17.51 1.45
CA PRO A 400 4.41 17.69 1.00
C PRO A 400 4.54 18.71 -0.13
N LEU A 401 3.57 18.75 -1.07
CA LEU A 401 3.51 19.74 -2.13
C LEU A 401 3.14 21.12 -1.59
N TRP A 402 2.23 21.18 -0.60
CA TRP A 402 1.91 22.42 0.11
C TRP A 402 3.14 23.04 0.78
N ALA A 403 3.95 22.23 1.49
CA ALA A 403 5.19 22.67 2.10
C ALA A 403 6.18 23.19 1.05
N LEU A 404 6.35 22.47 -0.07
CA LEU A 404 7.20 22.90 -1.18
C LEU A 404 6.79 24.27 -1.73
N PHE A 405 5.48 24.55 -1.83
CA PHE A 405 4.96 25.82 -2.33
C PHE A 405 5.08 26.98 -1.33
N HIS A 406 5.54 26.71 -0.11
CA HIS A 406 5.86 27.73 0.90
C HIS A 406 7.36 27.95 1.07
N LEU A 407 8.23 27.22 0.31
CA LEU A 407 9.66 27.48 0.32
C LEU A 407 9.98 28.86 -0.23
N TRP A 408 11.12 29.38 0.21
CA TRP A 408 11.64 30.68 -0.26
C TRP A 408 11.70 30.73 -1.79
N GLY A 409 11.19 31.82 -2.37
CA GLY A 409 11.12 31.96 -3.84
C GLY A 409 9.88 31.35 -4.52
N ALA A 410 9.15 30.44 -3.87
CA ALA A 410 7.97 29.81 -4.48
C ALA A 410 6.87 30.85 -4.84
N ALA A 411 6.71 31.89 -4.03
CA ALA A 411 5.76 32.98 -4.29
C ALA A 411 6.14 33.82 -5.52
N ALA A 412 7.42 33.91 -5.87
CA ALA A 412 7.89 34.63 -7.06
C ALA A 412 7.83 33.76 -8.33
N VAL A 413 8.22 32.48 -8.23
CA VAL A 413 8.28 31.55 -9.37
C VAL A 413 6.92 30.92 -9.68
N GLY A 414 6.16 30.57 -8.65
CA GLY A 414 4.89 29.87 -8.78
C GLY A 414 3.87 30.53 -9.69
N PRO A 415 3.58 31.85 -9.54
CA PRO A 415 2.65 32.56 -10.43
C PRO A 415 3.12 32.54 -11.88
N ARG A 416 4.44 32.67 -12.14
CA ARG A 416 4.98 32.62 -13.53
C ARG A 416 4.81 31.24 -14.17
N VAL A 417 5.08 30.17 -13.41
CA VAL A 417 4.86 28.79 -13.86
C VAL A 417 3.38 28.53 -14.09
N TYR A 418 2.53 28.95 -13.14
CA TYR A 418 1.08 28.83 -13.26
C TYR A 418 0.55 29.53 -14.52
N ALA A 419 0.95 30.81 -14.75
CA ALA A 419 0.55 31.58 -15.92
C ALA A 419 0.99 30.92 -17.24
N ARG A 420 2.19 30.29 -17.26
CA ARG A 420 2.65 29.54 -18.45
C ARG A 420 1.79 28.30 -18.71
N VAL A 421 1.38 27.59 -17.66
CA VAL A 421 0.48 26.43 -17.77
C VAL A 421 -0.93 26.90 -18.15
N ALA A 422 -1.43 27.97 -17.54
CA ALA A 422 -2.77 28.53 -17.82
C ALA A 422 -2.91 28.99 -19.27
N ARG A 423 -1.86 29.57 -19.88
CA ARG A 423 -1.86 29.92 -21.33
C ARG A 423 -2.04 28.71 -22.26
N ARG A 424 -1.85 27.47 -21.81
CA ARG A 424 -2.10 26.25 -22.58
C ARG A 424 -3.56 25.80 -22.53
N ARG A 425 -4.44 26.58 -21.88
CA ARG A 425 -5.89 26.30 -21.84
C ARG A 425 -6.43 26.44 -23.27
N ARG A 426 -6.92 25.35 -23.80
CA ARG A 426 -7.69 25.31 -25.04
C ARG A 426 -9.08 24.79 -24.68
N ARG A 427 -10.10 25.26 -25.36
CA ARG A 427 -11.47 24.75 -25.17
C ARG A 427 -11.75 23.70 -26.24
N TRP A 428 -12.58 22.74 -25.94
CA TRP A 428 -13.07 21.77 -26.92
C TRP A 428 -14.01 22.40 -27.96
N CYS A 429 -14.62 23.55 -27.62
CA CYS A 429 -15.55 24.27 -28.44
C CYS A 429 -15.19 25.75 -28.45
N GLU A 430 -15.35 26.37 -29.62
CA GLU A 430 -15.28 27.82 -29.82
C GLU A 430 -16.70 28.36 -30.07
N GLY A 431 -17.15 29.36 -29.25
CA GLY A 431 -18.47 30.02 -29.35
C GLY A 431 -19.51 29.55 -28.31
N ASP A 432 -20.67 30.19 -28.33
CA ASP A 432 -21.77 29.99 -27.34
C ASP A 432 -22.57 28.68 -27.55
N ARG A 433 -22.34 27.95 -28.62
CA ARG A 433 -23.02 26.66 -28.94
C ARG A 433 -22.16 25.45 -28.56
N CYS A 434 -21.65 25.42 -27.37
CA CYS A 434 -21.06 24.20 -26.87
C CYS A 434 -22.17 23.41 -26.16
N GLU A 435 -22.75 22.44 -26.84
CA GLU A 435 -23.56 21.41 -26.18
C GLU A 435 -22.64 20.56 -25.31
N LEU A 436 -22.26 21.13 -24.19
CA LEU A 436 -21.76 20.35 -23.09
C LEU A 436 -22.97 19.54 -22.60
N HIS A 437 -22.90 18.23 -22.67
CA HIS A 437 -23.86 17.40 -21.94
C HIS A 437 -23.85 17.90 -20.50
N ALA A 438 -24.86 18.71 -20.16
CA ALA A 438 -25.05 19.16 -18.79
C ALA A 438 -24.97 17.93 -17.93
N ALA A 439 -24.14 17.97 -16.89
CA ALA A 439 -24.13 16.91 -15.90
C ALA A 439 -25.58 16.72 -15.47
N ALA A 440 -26.15 15.56 -15.74
CA ALA A 440 -27.48 15.23 -15.25
C ALA A 440 -27.47 15.55 -13.74
N PRO A 441 -28.46 16.31 -13.23
CA PRO A 441 -28.52 16.61 -11.82
C PRO A 441 -28.42 15.28 -11.08
N ALA A 442 -27.58 15.23 -10.04
CA ALA A 442 -27.45 14.05 -9.21
C ALA A 442 -28.87 13.69 -8.77
N SER A 443 -29.41 12.61 -9.37
CA SER A 443 -30.72 12.08 -9.06
C SER A 443 -30.76 11.89 -7.54
N GLY A 444 -31.63 12.65 -6.89
CA GLY A 444 -31.90 12.53 -5.47
C GLY A 444 -32.18 11.06 -5.15
N ARG A 445 -31.54 10.60 -4.11
CA ARG A 445 -31.84 9.30 -3.52
C ARG A 445 -33.15 9.39 -2.73
N PRO A 446 -33.96 8.35 -2.78
CA PRO A 446 -34.80 8.06 -1.63
C PRO A 446 -33.94 7.49 -0.47
#